data_d6d39bb4cedae41a82e94e1f78ec8805
#
_entry.id   d6d39bb4cedae41a82e94e1f78ec8805
#
_cell.length_a   1.000
_cell.length_b   1.000
_cell.length_c   1.000
_cell.angle_alpha   90.00
_cell.angle_beta   90.00
_cell.angle_gamma   90.00
#
_symmetry.space_group_name_H-M   'P 1'
#
loop_
_entity.id
_entity.type
_entity.pdbx_description
1 polymer ?
#
loop_
_entity_poly.entity_id
_entity_poly.type
_entity_poly.pdbx_seq_one_letter_code
_entity_poly.pdbx_strand_id
1 'polypeptide(L)'
;FLLIGILGAHAWPLVLALAIHNFGILGRLWSEISENHDDAVAKQQMIRGASRLQSYVCGILPTSFNRQLLFIFYRWETCIRESTILGMLSISSLGYYISIESSFLRYDRMLFFILLGTITIFASDLLSASLREKLKRE
;
A
#
# COMPACT_ATOMS: atom_id res chain seq x y z
N PHE A 1 -2.51 -5.51 17.96
CA PHE A 1 -2.57 -6.40 19.13
C PHE A 1 -3.97 -6.98 19.37
N LEU A 2 -5.05 -6.15 19.34
CA LEU A 2 -6.42 -6.63 19.57
C LEU A 2 -6.84 -7.76 18.59
N LEU A 3 -6.52 -7.63 17.31
CA LEU A 3 -6.83 -8.66 16.30
C LEU A 3 -6.09 -9.98 16.56
N ILE A 4 -4.85 -9.92 17.03
CA ILE A 4 -4.07 -11.11 17.41
C ILE A 4 -4.69 -11.78 18.65
N GLY A 5 -5.18 -10.99 19.60
CA GLY A 5 -5.84 -11.50 20.80
C GLY A 5 -7.16 -12.23 20.51
N ILE A 6 -7.91 -11.82 19.48
CA ILE A 6 -9.21 -12.40 19.12
C ILE A 6 -9.05 -13.60 18.15
N LEU A 7 -8.18 -13.48 17.14
CA LEU A 7 -8.02 -14.46 16.07
C LEU A 7 -6.84 -15.44 16.25
N GLY A 8 -6.05 -15.26 17.33
CA GLY A 8 -4.85 -16.06 17.57
C GLY A 8 -3.62 -15.62 16.78
N ALA A 9 -2.48 -16.23 17.07
CA ALA A 9 -1.19 -15.90 16.46
C ALA A 9 -1.03 -16.54 15.05
N HIS A 10 -1.90 -16.15 14.14
CA HIS A 10 -1.87 -16.57 12.73
C HIS A 10 -1.45 -15.40 11.83
N ALA A 11 -1.14 -15.67 10.57
CA ALA A 11 -0.81 -14.62 9.60
C ALA A 11 -2.01 -13.73 9.21
N TRP A 12 -3.22 -14.26 9.28
CA TRP A 12 -4.45 -13.55 8.90
C TRP A 12 -4.74 -12.24 9.64
N PRO A 13 -4.60 -12.16 10.99
CA PRO A 13 -4.81 -10.90 11.71
C PRO A 13 -3.88 -9.78 11.25
N LEU A 14 -2.64 -10.13 10.86
CA LEU A 14 -1.67 -9.17 10.34
C LEU A 14 -2.11 -8.62 8.97
N VAL A 15 -2.50 -9.53 8.08
CA VAL A 15 -2.98 -9.16 6.74
C VAL A 15 -4.22 -8.28 6.84
N LEU A 16 -5.16 -8.62 7.71
CA LEU A 16 -6.36 -7.82 7.96
C LEU A 16 -6.03 -6.44 8.54
N ALA A 17 -5.12 -6.37 9.51
CA ALA A 17 -4.71 -5.11 10.11
C ALA A 17 -4.06 -4.18 9.07
N LEU A 18 -3.15 -4.70 8.25
CA LEU A 18 -2.54 -3.97 7.14
C LEU A 18 -3.57 -3.57 6.08
N ALA A 19 -4.49 -4.45 5.73
CA ALA A 19 -5.52 -4.16 4.74
C ALA A 19 -6.43 -3.01 5.19
N ILE A 20 -6.93 -3.05 6.43
CA ILE A 20 -7.79 -2.00 7.01
C ILE A 20 -7.02 -0.67 7.09
N HIS A 21 -5.77 -0.71 7.57
CA HIS A 21 -4.93 0.48 7.67
C HIS A 21 -4.69 1.12 6.30
N ASN A 22 -4.32 0.32 5.31
CA ASN A 22 -4.06 0.80 3.95
C ASN A 22 -5.34 1.28 3.25
N PHE A 23 -6.46 0.60 3.47
CA PHE A 23 -7.76 1.03 2.95
C PHE A 23 -8.15 2.42 3.47
N GLY A 24 -7.96 2.67 4.76
CA GLY A 24 -8.22 3.98 5.36
C GLY A 24 -7.35 5.10 4.74
N ILE A 25 -6.06 4.83 4.56
CA ILE A 25 -5.14 5.82 3.97
C ILE A 25 -5.46 6.08 2.49
N LEU A 26 -5.66 5.02 1.70
CA LEU A 26 -6.02 5.15 0.29
C LEU A 26 -7.36 5.88 0.12
N GLY A 27 -8.36 5.56 0.94
CA GLY A 27 -9.65 6.24 0.92
C GLY A 27 -9.51 7.73 1.18
N ARG A 28 -8.71 8.12 2.17
CA ARG A 28 -8.43 9.53 2.45
C ARG A 28 -7.73 10.23 1.28
N LEU A 29 -6.68 9.62 0.74
CA LEU A 29 -5.93 10.18 -0.39
C LEU A 29 -6.81 10.33 -1.64
N TRP A 30 -7.70 9.38 -1.90
CA TRP A 30 -8.65 9.47 -3.00
C TRP A 30 -9.67 10.57 -2.81
N SER A 31 -10.15 10.78 -1.58
CA SER A 31 -11.02 11.91 -1.25
C SER A 31 -10.31 13.25 -1.50
N GLU A 32 -9.09 13.40 -1.02
CA GLU A 32 -8.28 14.62 -1.22
C GLU A 32 -8.00 14.90 -2.71
N ILE A 33 -7.71 13.87 -3.50
CA ILE A 33 -7.52 14.04 -4.96
C ILE A 33 -8.81 14.49 -5.62
N SER A 34 -9.92 13.89 -5.21
CA SER A 34 -11.24 14.19 -5.77
C SER A 34 -11.71 15.62 -5.43
N GLU A 35 -11.45 16.07 -4.20
CA GLU A 35 -11.80 17.40 -3.72
C GLU A 35 -10.94 18.51 -4.36
N ASN A 36 -9.65 18.22 -4.61
CA ASN A 36 -8.73 19.17 -5.22
C ASN A 36 -8.71 19.12 -6.76
N HIS A 37 -9.60 18.31 -7.36
CA HIS A 37 -9.71 18.25 -8.81
C HIS A 37 -10.58 19.39 -9.35
N ASP A 38 -10.24 19.90 -10.53
CA ASP A 38 -11.04 20.96 -11.16
C ASP A 38 -12.43 20.41 -11.54
N ASP A 39 -13.44 20.92 -10.84
CA ASP A 39 -14.83 20.49 -11.01
C ASP A 39 -15.47 20.93 -12.33
N ALA A 40 -14.74 21.62 -13.20
CA ALA A 40 -15.29 22.17 -14.44
C ALA A 40 -15.95 21.10 -15.32
N VAL A 41 -15.30 19.93 -15.47
CA VAL A 41 -15.81 18.81 -16.25
C VAL A 41 -17.04 18.19 -15.58
N ALA A 42 -17.01 18.02 -14.28
CA ALA A 42 -18.11 17.47 -13.51
C ALA A 42 -19.35 18.41 -13.54
N LYS A 43 -19.14 19.71 -13.40
CA LYS A 43 -20.20 20.73 -13.50
C LYS A 43 -20.84 20.77 -14.89
N GLN A 44 -20.03 20.69 -15.95
CA GLN A 44 -20.57 20.62 -17.32
C GLN A 44 -21.46 19.40 -17.56
N GLN A 45 -21.10 18.25 -17.00
CA GLN A 45 -21.90 17.03 -17.11
C GLN A 45 -23.21 17.15 -16.31
N MET A 46 -23.18 17.76 -15.12
CA MET A 46 -24.37 18.01 -14.33
C MET A 46 -25.34 18.96 -15.04
N ILE A 47 -24.87 20.00 -15.73
CA ILE A 47 -25.69 20.91 -16.55
C ILE A 47 -26.37 20.15 -17.69
N ARG A 48 -25.75 19.10 -18.21
CA ARG A 48 -26.33 18.23 -19.24
C ARG A 48 -27.29 17.16 -18.71
N GLY A 49 -27.58 17.17 -17.39
CA GLY A 49 -28.54 16.27 -16.75
C GLY A 49 -27.95 14.99 -16.21
N ALA A 50 -26.61 14.86 -16.13
CA ALA A 50 -25.96 13.71 -15.53
C ALA A 50 -26.15 13.70 -14.00
N SER A 51 -26.36 12.50 -13.42
CA SER A 51 -26.40 12.34 -11.97
C SER A 51 -25.00 12.61 -11.36
N ARG A 52 -24.94 12.93 -10.07
CA ARG A 52 -23.68 13.17 -9.35
C ARG A 52 -22.69 11.99 -9.49
N LEU A 53 -23.20 10.76 -9.42
CA LEU A 53 -22.42 9.53 -9.57
C LEU A 53 -21.85 9.37 -11.00
N GLN A 54 -22.67 9.64 -12.00
CA GLN A 54 -22.23 9.61 -13.42
C GLN A 54 -21.18 10.66 -13.70
N SER A 55 -21.37 11.88 -13.19
CA SER A 55 -20.41 12.96 -13.32
C SER A 55 -19.07 12.65 -12.65
N TYR A 56 -19.09 11.99 -11.50
CA TYR A 56 -17.88 11.55 -10.81
C TYR A 56 -17.14 10.44 -11.60
N VAL A 57 -17.85 9.38 -12.00
CA VAL A 57 -17.26 8.21 -12.68
C VAL A 57 -16.77 8.54 -14.08
N CYS A 58 -17.50 9.38 -14.83
CA CYS A 58 -17.14 9.71 -16.21
C CYS A 58 -16.28 10.98 -16.33
N GLY A 59 -16.27 11.85 -15.32
CA GLY A 59 -15.53 13.11 -15.34
C GLY A 59 -14.27 13.09 -14.50
N ILE A 60 -14.41 12.88 -13.20
CA ILE A 60 -13.28 13.01 -12.25
C ILE A 60 -12.40 11.78 -12.26
N LEU A 61 -13.00 10.58 -12.25
CA LEU A 61 -12.27 9.34 -12.14
C LEU A 61 -11.23 9.13 -13.27
N PRO A 62 -11.56 9.27 -14.56
CA PRO A 62 -10.59 9.05 -15.64
C PRO A 62 -9.48 10.11 -15.66
N THR A 63 -9.79 11.36 -15.33
CA THR A 63 -8.81 12.45 -15.33
C THR A 63 -7.85 12.39 -14.13
N SER A 64 -8.28 11.83 -13.00
CA SER A 64 -7.46 11.64 -11.80
C SER A 64 -6.82 10.25 -11.69
N PHE A 65 -7.13 9.33 -12.61
CA PHE A 65 -6.73 7.93 -12.54
C PHE A 65 -5.20 7.74 -12.47
N ASN A 66 -4.44 8.44 -13.29
CA ASN A 66 -2.98 8.37 -13.28
C ASN A 66 -2.40 8.81 -11.92
N ARG A 67 -2.98 9.86 -11.32
CA ARG A 67 -2.57 10.34 -10.00
C ARG A 67 -2.92 9.32 -8.91
N GLN A 68 -4.09 8.70 -8.98
CA GLN A 68 -4.52 7.65 -8.04
C GLN A 68 -3.61 6.42 -8.15
N LEU A 69 -3.25 5.99 -9.36
CA LEU A 69 -2.31 4.89 -9.58
C LEU A 69 -0.93 5.17 -8.97
N LEU A 70 -0.41 6.38 -9.11
CA LEU A 70 0.87 6.76 -8.50
C LEU A 70 0.83 6.60 -6.98
N PHE A 71 -0.28 6.96 -6.31
CA PHE A 71 -0.44 6.78 -4.88
C PHE A 71 -0.58 5.30 -4.48
N ILE A 72 -1.23 4.48 -5.29
CA ILE A 72 -1.30 3.02 -5.07
C ILE A 72 0.11 2.42 -5.10
N PHE A 73 0.93 2.76 -6.09
CA PHE A 73 2.30 2.26 -6.17
C PHE A 73 3.19 2.76 -5.03
N TYR A 74 3.05 4.02 -4.63
CA TYR A 74 3.74 4.54 -3.46
C TYR A 74 3.32 3.79 -2.19
N ARG A 75 2.03 3.50 -2.04
CA ARG A 75 1.52 2.78 -0.88
C ARG A 75 1.92 1.30 -0.89
N TRP A 76 1.97 0.67 -2.07
CA TRP A 76 2.50 -0.67 -2.24
C TRP A 76 3.93 -0.79 -1.69
N GLU A 77 4.82 0.12 -2.08
CA GLU A 77 6.19 0.18 -1.60
C GLU A 77 6.26 0.30 -0.07
N THR A 78 5.47 1.19 0.50
CA THR A 78 5.39 1.39 1.96
C THR A 78 4.85 0.15 2.67
N CYS A 79 3.85 -0.53 2.13
CA CYS A 79 3.29 -1.77 2.67
C CYS A 79 4.32 -2.89 2.79
N ILE A 80 5.21 -3.03 1.81
CA ILE A 80 6.25 -4.07 1.84
C ILE A 80 7.20 -3.81 3.01
N ARG A 81 7.60 -2.54 3.23
CA ARG A 81 8.44 -2.16 4.37
C ARG A 81 7.73 -2.37 5.72
N GLU A 82 6.47 -1.95 5.82
CA GLU A 82 5.63 -2.16 7.02
C GLU A 82 5.45 -3.64 7.32
N SER A 83 5.22 -4.48 6.32
CA SER A 83 5.09 -5.93 6.47
C SER A 83 6.36 -6.58 7.04
N THR A 84 7.53 -6.11 6.64
CA THR A 84 8.81 -6.62 7.17
C THR A 84 8.97 -6.31 8.65
N ILE A 85 8.60 -5.10 9.08
CA ILE A 85 8.67 -4.67 10.49
C ILE A 85 7.64 -5.42 11.34
N LEU A 86 6.40 -5.52 10.86
CA LEU A 86 5.33 -6.24 11.57
C LEU A 86 5.62 -7.72 11.75
N GLY A 87 6.40 -8.29 10.85
CA GLY A 87 6.85 -9.67 10.96
C GLY A 87 7.72 -9.96 12.18
N MET A 88 8.35 -8.95 12.79
CA MET A 88 9.07 -9.10 14.06
C MET A 88 8.14 -9.38 15.25
N LEU A 89 6.82 -9.19 15.10
CA LEU A 89 5.81 -9.42 16.15
C LEU A 89 5.30 -10.86 16.22
N SER A 90 6.17 -11.85 16.06
CA SER A 90 5.87 -13.30 16.28
C SER A 90 5.00 -13.97 15.20
N ILE A 91 4.91 -13.42 14.00
CA ILE A 91 4.20 -14.04 12.88
C ILE A 91 5.23 -14.52 11.84
N SER A 92 5.03 -15.72 11.30
CA SER A 92 5.94 -16.37 10.32
C SER A 92 6.22 -15.47 9.10
N SER A 93 7.24 -14.65 9.22
CA SER A 93 7.71 -13.71 8.20
C SER A 93 9.22 -13.57 8.28
N LEU A 94 9.84 -12.87 7.33
CA LEU A 94 11.29 -12.62 7.35
C LEU A 94 11.74 -11.99 8.69
N GLY A 95 10.99 -11.02 9.22
CA GLY A 95 11.28 -10.38 10.50
C GLY A 95 11.24 -11.36 11.68
N TYR A 96 10.33 -12.32 11.68
CA TYR A 96 10.24 -13.37 12.68
C TYR A 96 11.49 -14.27 12.69
N TYR A 97 11.96 -14.70 11.51
CA TYR A 97 13.19 -15.49 11.42
C TYR A 97 14.41 -14.71 11.87
N ILE A 98 14.51 -13.41 11.55
CA ILE A 98 15.59 -12.55 12.05
C ILE A 98 15.55 -12.49 13.59
N SER A 99 14.39 -12.33 14.20
CA SER A 99 14.24 -12.27 15.66
C SER A 99 14.61 -13.59 16.33
N ILE A 100 14.17 -14.73 15.78
CA ILE A 100 14.51 -16.06 16.31
C ILE A 100 16.00 -16.31 16.22
N GLU A 101 16.62 -16.13 15.05
CA GLU A 101 18.05 -16.42 14.86
C GLU A 101 18.93 -15.47 15.70
N SER A 102 18.46 -14.24 15.92
CA SER A 102 19.09 -13.31 16.88
C SER A 102 19.06 -13.85 18.30
N SER A 103 17.94 -14.42 18.74
CA SER A 103 17.76 -14.98 20.08
C SER A 103 18.65 -16.22 20.31
N PHE A 104 18.95 -16.97 19.24
CA PHE A 104 19.87 -18.11 19.29
C PHE A 104 21.34 -17.76 19.01
N LEU A 105 21.67 -16.45 18.91
CA LEU A 105 23.03 -15.94 18.62
C LEU A 105 23.64 -16.51 17.31
N ARG A 106 22.79 -16.91 16.36
CA ARG A 106 23.19 -17.43 15.04
C ARG A 106 23.28 -16.30 14.03
N TYR A 107 24.31 -15.49 14.15
CA TYR A 107 24.48 -14.28 13.33
C TYR A 107 24.60 -14.56 11.82
N ASP A 108 25.14 -15.73 11.42
CA ASP A 108 25.26 -16.11 10.01
C ASP A 108 23.88 -16.19 9.33
N ARG A 109 22.95 -16.89 9.96
CA ARG A 109 21.58 -17.04 9.43
C ARG A 109 20.78 -15.74 9.54
N MET A 110 20.95 -15.02 10.63
CA MET A 110 20.34 -13.70 10.81
C MET A 110 20.74 -12.76 9.66
N LEU A 111 22.03 -12.71 9.32
CA LEU A 111 22.57 -11.88 8.26
C LEU A 111 22.00 -12.30 6.88
N PHE A 112 21.85 -13.60 6.65
CA PHE A 112 21.21 -14.11 5.43
C PHE A 112 19.77 -13.61 5.27
N PHE A 113 18.94 -13.66 6.32
CA PHE A 113 17.57 -13.18 6.28
C PHE A 113 17.48 -11.65 6.13
N ILE A 114 18.39 -10.90 6.74
CA ILE A 114 18.50 -9.45 6.56
C ILE A 114 18.83 -9.11 5.09
N LEU A 115 19.81 -9.79 4.49
CA LEU A 115 20.15 -9.59 3.09
C LEU A 115 19.01 -9.93 2.15
N LEU A 116 18.32 -11.04 2.41
CA LEU A 116 17.16 -11.46 1.63
C LEU A 116 16.02 -10.43 1.71
N GLY A 117 15.75 -9.89 2.90
CA GLY A 117 14.78 -8.82 3.11
C GLY A 117 15.17 -7.53 2.37
N THR A 118 16.43 -7.14 2.45
CA THR A 118 16.96 -5.96 1.76
C THR A 118 16.85 -6.09 0.25
N ILE A 119 17.18 -7.24 -0.31
CA ILE A 119 17.07 -7.52 -1.75
C ILE A 119 15.59 -7.44 -2.18
N THR A 120 14.68 -8.01 -1.39
CA THR A 120 13.25 -7.99 -1.68
C THR A 120 12.70 -6.56 -1.70
N ILE A 121 13.07 -5.74 -0.72
CA ILE A 121 12.67 -4.32 -0.65
C ILE A 121 13.25 -3.57 -1.85
N PHE A 122 14.53 -3.75 -2.15
CA PHE A 122 15.19 -3.07 -3.27
C PHE A 122 14.57 -3.45 -4.63
N ALA A 123 14.27 -4.73 -4.84
CA ALA A 123 13.60 -5.19 -6.04
C ALA A 123 12.19 -4.57 -6.19
N SER A 124 11.45 -4.48 -5.10
CA SER A 124 10.13 -3.84 -5.07
C SER A 124 10.22 -2.33 -5.37
N ASP A 125 11.21 -1.64 -4.81
CA ASP A 125 11.43 -0.21 -5.04
C ASP A 125 11.77 0.07 -6.51
N LEU A 126 12.63 -0.75 -7.13
CA LEU A 126 12.95 -0.65 -8.55
C LEU A 126 11.73 -0.90 -9.45
N LEU A 127 10.93 -1.91 -9.13
CA LEU A 127 9.71 -2.21 -9.87
C LEU A 127 8.71 -1.04 -9.78
N SER A 128 8.49 -0.52 -8.58
CA SER A 128 7.62 0.62 -8.34
C SER A 128 8.11 1.89 -9.06
N ALA A 129 9.41 2.16 -9.04
CA ALA A 129 10.00 3.31 -9.73
C ALA A 129 9.82 3.22 -11.25
N SER A 130 10.07 2.05 -11.82
CA SER A 130 9.91 1.79 -13.26
C SER A 130 8.47 1.98 -13.73
N LEU A 131 7.50 1.49 -12.96
CA LEU A 131 6.08 1.65 -13.25
C LEU A 131 5.63 3.11 -13.16
N ARG A 132 6.10 3.83 -12.12
CA ARG A 132 5.80 5.27 -11.96
C ARG A 132 6.38 6.12 -13.09
N GLU A 133 7.56 5.79 -13.60
CA GLU A 133 8.16 6.52 -14.71
C GLU A 133 7.35 6.35 -16.00
N LYS A 134 6.82 5.15 -16.28
CA LYS A 134 5.94 4.91 -17.41
C LYS A 134 4.63 5.71 -17.32
N LEU A 135 4.01 5.71 -16.14
CA LEU A 135 2.75 6.44 -15.92
C LEU A 135 2.90 7.97 -16.00
N LYS A 136 4.08 8.52 -15.76
CA LYS A 136 4.32 9.96 -15.90
C LYS A 136 4.53 10.40 -17.35
N ARG A 137 4.86 9.47 -18.24
CA ARG A 137 5.11 9.76 -19.66
C ARG A 137 3.85 9.72 -20.52
N GLU A 138 2.77 9.13 -20.01
CA GLU A 138 1.43 9.13 -20.62
C GLU A 138 0.56 10.24 -20.02
#